data_8b8d1b93d853a6ff885641c56ab75c6e
#
_entry.id   8b8d1b93d853a6ff885641c56ab75c6e
#
_cell.length_a   1.000
_cell.length_b   1.000
_cell.length_c   1.000
_cell.angle_alpha   90.00
_cell.angle_beta   90.00
_cell.angle_gamma   90.00
#
_symmetry.space_group_name_H-M   'P 1'
#
loop_
_entity.id
_entity.type
_entity.pdbx_description
1 polymer ?
#
loop_
_entity_poly.entity_id
_entity_poly.type
_entity_poly.pdbx_seq_one_letter_code
_entity_poly.pdbx_strand_id
1 'polypeptide(L)'
;MSFIPYDQRDGFIWIDGALVPWRDAKIHVLTHALHYGSGVFEGARFYDGEVFASTQHSERLHASAKIIGFEVPYTVAQLDQAYRDVIEAQGLTDGYLRPIAWRGAEEMGVAAKNTKIHVSVACWDWGSYFPEEERLKGIRLRWADYRRPDPMTAPSRAKAAGLYMICTIEKHKSIDEGYADALMLDWQGRVAEATGANVFFIKEGKLHTPIADCFLDGITRRTVIALAKKRGIEVIERRIAPEELSGFEQCFLTGSAAEVTPVSEIGEYRFTPGEMTKTLMADYSAGTRPKHAAAE
;
A
#
# COMPACT_ATOMS: atom_id res chain seq x y z
N MET A 1 8.31 -22.18 -9.71
CA MET A 1 8.61 -22.57 -8.31
C MET A 1 7.29 -22.77 -7.59
N SER A 2 7.15 -23.81 -6.75
CA SER A 2 5.95 -23.98 -5.91
C SER A 2 5.88 -22.83 -4.88
N PHE A 3 4.68 -22.28 -4.68
CA PHE A 3 4.45 -21.27 -3.66
C PHE A 3 4.77 -21.85 -2.27
N ILE A 4 5.70 -21.22 -1.53
CA ILE A 4 6.01 -21.59 -0.15
C ILE A 4 5.10 -20.72 0.75
N PRO A 5 4.22 -21.33 1.58
CA PRO A 5 3.41 -20.59 2.55
C PRO A 5 4.27 -19.67 3.43
N TYR A 6 3.74 -18.52 3.80
CA TYR A 6 4.51 -17.53 4.57
C TYR A 6 4.97 -18.05 5.93
N ASP A 7 4.19 -18.89 6.60
CA ASP A 7 4.51 -19.51 7.88
C ASP A 7 5.57 -20.64 7.81
N GLN A 8 5.88 -21.10 6.58
CA GLN A 8 6.86 -22.18 6.33
C GLN A 8 8.19 -21.69 5.75
N ARG A 9 8.36 -20.38 5.62
CA ARG A 9 9.60 -19.78 5.15
C ARG A 9 10.68 -19.85 6.22
N ASP A 10 11.92 -19.67 5.81
CA ASP A 10 13.08 -19.62 6.68
C ASP A 10 13.64 -18.19 6.76
N GLY A 11 14.57 -17.98 7.71
CA GLY A 11 15.20 -16.68 7.97
C GLY A 11 14.73 -16.08 9.28
N PHE A 12 14.59 -14.75 9.33
CA PHE A 12 14.31 -14.03 10.55
C PHE A 12 13.18 -13.00 10.36
N ILE A 13 12.47 -12.75 11.45
CA ILE A 13 11.52 -11.64 11.60
C ILE A 13 11.97 -10.83 12.80
N TRP A 14 11.99 -9.51 12.70
CA TRP A 14 12.23 -8.65 13.85
C TRP A 14 10.91 -8.51 14.63
N ILE A 15 10.94 -8.84 15.94
CA ILE A 15 9.77 -8.72 16.84
C ILE A 15 10.23 -8.12 18.16
N ASP A 16 9.60 -7.04 18.59
CA ASP A 16 9.76 -6.43 19.92
C ASP A 16 11.23 -6.18 20.33
N GLY A 17 12.06 -5.80 19.38
CA GLY A 17 13.47 -5.44 19.65
C GLY A 17 14.49 -6.53 19.32
N ALA A 18 14.06 -7.70 18.82
CA ALA A 18 14.95 -8.81 18.53
C ALA A 18 14.63 -9.50 17.19
N LEU A 19 15.65 -10.03 16.54
CA LEU A 19 15.48 -10.97 15.43
C LEU A 19 15.12 -12.35 16.00
N VAL A 20 14.00 -12.91 15.58
CA VAL A 20 13.56 -14.25 15.93
C VAL A 20 13.52 -15.14 14.68
N PRO A 21 13.76 -16.46 14.78
CA PRO A 21 13.61 -17.36 13.65
C PRO A 21 12.20 -17.23 13.05
N TRP A 22 12.11 -17.22 11.73
CA TRP A 22 10.86 -16.96 11.00
C TRP A 22 9.69 -17.81 11.50
N ARG A 23 9.92 -19.13 11.70
CA ARG A 23 8.89 -20.10 12.11
C ARG A 23 8.45 -19.96 13.57
N ASP A 24 9.22 -19.21 14.38
CA ASP A 24 8.93 -18.94 15.80
C ASP A 24 8.20 -17.61 16.00
N ALA A 25 8.03 -16.81 14.94
CA ALA A 25 7.28 -15.57 14.93
C ALA A 25 5.76 -15.84 15.05
N LYS A 26 5.29 -16.21 16.25
CA LYS A 26 3.91 -16.60 16.55
C LYS A 26 3.29 -15.68 17.57
N ILE A 27 1.97 -15.51 17.48
CA ILE A 27 1.18 -14.75 18.44
C ILE A 27 0.10 -15.62 19.05
N HIS A 28 -0.38 -15.26 20.25
CA HIS A 28 -1.45 -15.98 20.93
C HIS A 28 -2.78 -15.77 20.21
N VAL A 29 -3.63 -16.80 20.15
CA VAL A 29 -4.94 -16.73 19.50
C VAL A 29 -5.88 -15.68 20.10
N LEU A 30 -5.71 -15.32 21.39
CA LEU A 30 -6.46 -14.26 22.07
C LEU A 30 -5.80 -12.87 21.92
N THR A 31 -4.87 -12.69 20.98
CA THR A 31 -4.35 -11.36 20.66
C THR A 31 -5.50 -10.44 20.25
N HIS A 32 -5.66 -9.32 20.96
CA HIS A 32 -6.78 -8.39 20.80
C HIS A 32 -6.96 -7.94 19.33
N ALA A 33 -5.86 -7.69 18.64
CA ALA A 33 -5.90 -7.26 17.24
C ALA A 33 -6.56 -8.28 16.30
N LEU A 34 -6.50 -9.58 16.60
CA LEU A 34 -7.16 -10.63 15.78
C LEU A 34 -8.68 -10.56 15.89
N HIS A 35 -9.22 -10.10 17.04
CA HIS A 35 -10.65 -10.07 17.30
C HIS A 35 -11.29 -8.71 16.99
N TYR A 36 -10.54 -7.62 17.19
CA TYR A 36 -11.08 -6.26 17.12
C TYR A 36 -10.40 -5.38 16.03
N GLY A 37 -9.54 -5.95 15.20
CA GLY A 37 -8.86 -5.21 14.12
C GLY A 37 -7.93 -4.08 14.62
N SER A 38 -7.50 -4.13 15.90
CA SER A 38 -6.72 -3.09 16.58
C SER A 38 -5.22 -3.18 16.27
N GLY A 39 -4.87 -3.29 15.00
CA GLY A 39 -3.51 -3.25 14.48
C GLY A 39 -3.37 -2.28 13.32
N VAL A 40 -2.18 -1.73 13.14
CA VAL A 40 -1.78 -0.89 12.01
C VAL A 40 -0.57 -1.50 11.33
N PHE A 41 -0.46 -1.31 10.03
CA PHE A 41 0.65 -1.90 9.30
C PHE A 41 1.18 -0.95 8.21
N GLU A 42 2.38 -1.25 7.75
CA GLU A 42 2.98 -0.61 6.61
C GLU A 42 3.31 -1.62 5.52
N GLY A 43 3.56 -1.11 4.35
CA GLY A 43 4.09 -1.88 3.24
C GLY A 43 5.02 -1.01 2.44
N ALA A 44 6.29 -1.34 2.45
CA ALA A 44 7.33 -0.64 1.72
C ALA A 44 8.06 -1.59 0.76
N ARG A 45 8.63 -1.04 -0.30
CA ARG A 45 9.59 -1.76 -1.13
C ARG A 45 10.99 -1.35 -0.70
N PHE A 46 11.93 -2.27 -0.85
CA PHE A 46 13.36 -1.96 -0.79
C PHE A 46 14.02 -2.40 -2.09
N TYR A 47 15.01 -1.63 -2.50
CA TYR A 47 15.76 -1.80 -3.73
C TYR A 47 17.25 -1.61 -3.41
N ASP A 48 18.11 -2.50 -3.88
CA ASP A 48 19.55 -2.50 -3.55
C ASP A 48 19.82 -2.47 -2.03
N GLY A 49 18.97 -3.13 -1.23
CA GLY A 49 19.06 -3.17 0.23
C GLY A 49 18.51 -1.93 0.95
N GLU A 50 18.09 -0.89 0.22
CA GLU A 50 17.62 0.37 0.78
C GLU A 50 16.08 0.48 0.72
N VAL A 51 15.44 0.78 1.84
CA VAL A 51 13.98 0.95 1.91
C VAL A 51 13.59 2.30 1.31
N PHE A 52 12.79 2.28 0.25
CA PHE A 52 12.26 3.50 -0.34
C PHE A 52 11.35 4.23 0.64
N ALA A 53 11.65 5.51 0.90
CA ALA A 53 10.89 6.37 1.81
C ALA A 53 10.74 5.78 3.25
N SER A 54 11.79 5.12 3.77
CA SER A 54 11.81 4.46 5.09
C SER A 54 11.18 5.29 6.19
N THR A 55 11.72 6.48 6.43
CA THR A 55 11.26 7.40 7.47
C THR A 55 9.78 7.77 7.31
N GLN A 56 9.31 8.01 6.08
CA GLN A 56 7.90 8.33 5.83
C GLN A 56 6.96 7.15 6.16
N HIS A 57 7.40 5.91 5.91
CA HIS A 57 6.68 4.71 6.30
C HIS A 57 6.63 4.57 7.83
N SER A 58 7.74 4.77 8.52
CA SER A 58 7.81 4.74 9.99
C SER A 58 6.93 5.83 10.63
N GLU A 59 6.99 7.06 10.12
CA GLU A 59 6.13 8.17 10.57
C GLU A 59 4.63 7.86 10.35
N ARG A 60 4.27 7.24 9.23
CA ARG A 60 2.88 6.89 8.96
C ARG A 60 2.39 5.72 9.82
N LEU A 61 3.26 4.77 10.18
CA LEU A 61 2.93 3.73 11.17
C LEU A 61 2.55 4.36 12.50
N HIS A 62 3.35 5.31 13.00
CA HIS A 62 3.06 6.09 14.22
C HIS A 62 1.74 6.87 14.10
N ALA A 63 1.54 7.59 13.00
CA ALA A 63 0.33 8.35 12.76
C ALA A 63 -0.93 7.45 12.75
N SER A 64 -0.84 6.31 12.08
CA SER A 64 -1.93 5.32 12.04
C SER A 64 -2.23 4.75 13.43
N ALA A 65 -1.21 4.39 14.21
CA ALA A 65 -1.37 3.90 15.57
C ALA A 65 -2.05 4.94 16.48
N LYS A 66 -1.61 6.20 16.41
CA LYS A 66 -2.21 7.31 17.17
C LYS A 66 -3.69 7.50 16.83
N ILE A 67 -4.08 7.40 15.55
CA ILE A 67 -5.47 7.52 15.12
C ILE A 67 -6.35 6.43 15.74
N ILE A 68 -5.85 5.19 15.86
CA ILE A 68 -6.60 4.09 16.49
C ILE A 68 -6.31 3.91 17.98
N GLY A 69 -5.70 4.93 18.61
CA GLY A 69 -5.63 5.11 20.06
C GLY A 69 -4.53 4.34 20.78
N PHE A 70 -3.36 4.13 20.14
CA PHE A 70 -2.16 3.65 20.83
C PHE A 70 -0.86 4.26 20.25
N GLU A 71 0.21 4.14 21.01
CA GLU A 71 1.54 4.58 20.62
C GLU A 71 2.45 3.40 20.27
N VAL A 72 3.23 3.54 19.22
CA VAL A 72 4.27 2.57 18.86
C VAL A 72 5.45 2.74 19.83
N PRO A 73 5.90 1.68 20.53
CA PRO A 73 6.91 1.79 21.59
C PRO A 73 8.36 1.93 21.08
N TYR A 74 8.57 2.20 19.82
CA TYR A 74 9.86 2.41 19.16
C TYR A 74 9.86 3.74 18.43
N THR A 75 10.95 4.47 18.46
CA THR A 75 11.12 5.71 17.69
C THR A 75 11.20 5.42 16.20
N VAL A 76 10.98 6.44 15.36
CA VAL A 76 11.15 6.34 13.90
C VAL A 76 12.56 5.80 13.56
N ALA A 77 13.60 6.32 14.20
CA ALA A 77 14.98 5.86 13.95
C ALA A 77 15.21 4.38 14.34
N GLN A 78 14.58 3.91 15.41
CA GLN A 78 14.62 2.49 15.81
C GLN A 78 13.89 1.59 14.82
N LEU A 79 12.75 2.04 14.28
CA LEU A 79 12.04 1.32 13.23
C LEU A 79 12.86 1.26 11.94
N ASP A 80 13.42 2.38 11.52
CA ASP A 80 14.29 2.44 10.34
C ASP A 80 15.54 1.54 10.49
N GLN A 81 16.06 1.40 11.71
CA GLN A 81 17.13 0.43 11.99
C GLN A 81 16.62 -1.01 11.91
N ALA A 82 15.46 -1.32 12.52
CA ALA A 82 14.86 -2.65 12.45
C ALA A 82 14.58 -3.10 10.99
N TYR A 83 14.28 -2.16 10.10
CA TYR A 83 14.13 -2.44 8.67
C TYR A 83 15.44 -2.91 8.04
N ARG A 84 16.55 -2.21 8.32
CA ARG A 84 17.88 -2.61 7.83
C ARG A 84 18.29 -3.96 8.41
N ASP A 85 18.13 -4.14 9.72
CA ASP A 85 18.52 -5.38 10.40
C ASP A 85 17.83 -6.62 9.81
N VAL A 86 16.51 -6.52 9.53
CA VAL A 86 15.78 -7.66 8.99
C VAL A 86 16.11 -7.92 7.51
N ILE A 87 16.37 -6.89 6.71
CA ILE A 87 16.78 -7.02 5.30
C ILE A 87 18.16 -7.69 5.24
N GLU A 88 19.11 -7.24 6.06
CA GLU A 88 20.44 -7.83 6.16
C GLU A 88 20.37 -9.29 6.63
N ALA A 89 19.59 -9.58 7.68
CA ALA A 89 19.43 -10.93 8.21
C ALA A 89 18.78 -11.89 7.20
N GLN A 90 17.95 -11.38 6.27
CA GLN A 90 17.35 -12.18 5.19
C GLN A 90 18.28 -12.30 3.97
N GLY A 91 19.34 -11.51 3.87
CA GLY A 91 20.26 -11.52 2.73
C GLY A 91 19.62 -11.10 1.41
N LEU A 92 18.61 -10.22 1.48
CA LEU A 92 17.86 -9.76 0.31
C LEU A 92 18.37 -8.37 -0.16
N THR A 93 18.38 -8.17 -1.47
CA THR A 93 18.67 -6.86 -2.07
C THR A 93 17.42 -6.14 -2.52
N ASP A 94 16.43 -6.88 -3.00
CA ASP A 94 15.14 -6.36 -3.45
C ASP A 94 14.00 -7.12 -2.78
N GLY A 95 12.91 -6.42 -2.46
CA GLY A 95 11.79 -7.10 -1.86
C GLY A 95 10.71 -6.18 -1.29
N TYR A 96 9.92 -6.78 -0.45
CA TYR A 96 8.80 -6.14 0.24
C TYR A 96 8.99 -6.22 1.76
N LEU A 97 8.75 -5.11 2.42
CA LEU A 97 8.85 -4.96 3.88
C LEU A 97 7.45 -4.75 4.46
N ARG A 98 7.13 -5.48 5.53
CA ARG A 98 5.84 -5.44 6.22
C ARG A 98 6.01 -5.16 7.71
N PRO A 99 6.11 -3.90 8.11
CA PRO A 99 5.98 -3.51 9.52
C PRO A 99 4.52 -3.62 9.97
N ILE A 100 4.31 -4.05 11.21
CA ILE A 100 3.00 -4.09 11.85
C ILE A 100 3.15 -3.74 13.34
N ALA A 101 2.20 -2.98 13.88
CA ALA A 101 2.06 -2.73 15.32
C ALA A 101 0.64 -3.08 15.76
N TRP A 102 0.50 -3.76 16.91
CA TRP A 102 -0.81 -4.28 17.35
C TRP A 102 -0.93 -4.38 18.85
N ARG A 103 -2.19 -4.37 19.35
CA ARG A 103 -2.51 -4.67 20.76
C ARG A 103 -2.39 -6.16 21.02
N GLY A 104 -1.68 -6.51 22.11
CA GLY A 104 -1.39 -7.88 22.54
C GLY A 104 -2.58 -8.65 23.11
N ALA A 105 -2.30 -9.62 23.98
CA ALA A 105 -3.27 -10.58 24.51
C ALA A 105 -3.52 -10.43 26.03
N GLU A 106 -3.09 -9.33 26.64
CA GLU A 106 -3.18 -9.10 28.08
C GLU A 106 -4.62 -8.80 28.53
N GLU A 107 -5.43 -8.23 27.64
CA GLU A 107 -6.85 -7.94 27.90
C GLU A 107 -7.71 -8.34 26.70
N MET A 108 -8.92 -8.83 26.99
CA MET A 108 -9.96 -9.10 26.01
C MET A 108 -11.19 -8.23 26.29
N GLY A 109 -11.90 -7.86 25.24
CA GLY A 109 -13.03 -6.94 25.27
C GLY A 109 -12.77 -5.70 24.43
N VAL A 110 -13.76 -4.87 24.22
CA VAL A 110 -13.65 -3.65 23.40
C VAL A 110 -12.64 -2.66 24.00
N ALA A 111 -12.63 -2.52 25.33
CA ALA A 111 -11.63 -1.74 26.04
C ALA A 111 -10.37 -2.59 26.26
N ALA A 112 -9.23 -2.09 25.78
CA ALA A 112 -7.95 -2.79 25.85
C ALA A 112 -6.82 -1.80 26.16
N LYS A 113 -7.00 -1.00 27.22
CA LYS A 113 -6.08 0.10 27.56
C LYS A 113 -4.74 -0.37 28.11
N ASN A 114 -4.73 -1.54 28.79
CA ASN A 114 -3.54 -2.07 29.44
C ASN A 114 -2.85 -3.17 28.60
N THR A 115 -3.25 -3.34 27.34
CA THR A 115 -2.54 -4.26 26.45
C THR A 115 -1.17 -3.72 26.11
N LYS A 116 -0.18 -4.61 26.09
CA LYS A 116 1.13 -4.31 25.50
C LYS A 116 0.95 -4.06 24.02
N ILE A 117 1.71 -3.10 23.49
CA ILE A 117 1.82 -2.88 22.05
C ILE A 117 3.02 -3.63 21.54
N HIS A 118 2.79 -4.54 20.63
CA HIS A 118 3.80 -5.31 19.93
C HIS A 118 4.11 -4.70 18.58
N VAL A 119 5.34 -4.90 18.12
CA VAL A 119 5.78 -4.48 16.79
C VAL A 119 6.56 -5.61 16.15
N SER A 120 6.27 -5.89 14.88
CA SER A 120 7.11 -6.78 14.08
C SER A 120 7.41 -6.19 12.72
N VAL A 121 8.53 -6.62 12.15
CA VAL A 121 8.97 -6.29 10.79
C VAL A 121 9.39 -7.57 10.11
N ALA A 122 8.71 -7.93 9.03
CA ALA A 122 9.08 -9.03 8.16
C ALA A 122 9.44 -8.49 6.77
N CYS A 123 10.38 -9.14 6.08
CA CYS A 123 10.64 -8.86 4.68
C CYS A 123 10.82 -10.16 3.89
N TRP A 124 10.54 -10.09 2.60
CA TRP A 124 10.65 -11.23 1.71
C TRP A 124 10.88 -10.77 0.27
N ASP A 125 11.45 -11.65 -0.54
CA ASP A 125 11.52 -11.44 -1.97
C ASP A 125 10.11 -11.29 -2.56
N TRP A 126 9.90 -10.21 -3.25
CA TRP A 126 8.63 -9.89 -3.89
C TRP A 126 8.89 -9.38 -5.28
N GLY A 127 8.64 -10.22 -6.25
CA GLY A 127 8.69 -9.83 -7.66
C GLY A 127 7.74 -8.68 -8.01
N SER A 128 7.67 -8.32 -9.27
CA SER A 128 6.67 -7.36 -9.74
C SER A 128 5.26 -7.89 -9.42
N TYR A 129 4.38 -7.03 -8.92
CA TYR A 129 2.98 -7.40 -8.61
C TYR A 129 2.20 -7.88 -9.83
N PHE A 130 2.59 -7.35 -11.01
CA PHE A 130 2.10 -7.77 -12.31
C PHE A 130 3.26 -8.11 -13.23
N PRO A 131 3.15 -9.11 -14.13
CA PRO A 131 4.11 -9.33 -15.20
C PRO A 131 4.31 -8.05 -16.03
N GLU A 132 5.54 -7.78 -16.46
CA GLU A 132 5.88 -6.53 -17.15
C GLU A 132 5.04 -6.29 -18.41
N GLU A 133 4.82 -7.34 -19.21
CA GLU A 133 3.99 -7.26 -20.42
C GLU A 133 2.53 -6.91 -20.12
N GLU A 134 1.96 -7.45 -19.04
CA GLU A 134 0.60 -7.14 -18.60
C GLU A 134 0.54 -5.72 -18.06
N ARG A 135 1.56 -5.31 -17.32
CA ARG A 135 1.65 -3.96 -16.77
C ARG A 135 1.69 -2.91 -17.88
N LEU A 136 2.45 -3.13 -18.96
CA LEU A 136 2.53 -2.21 -20.10
C LEU A 136 1.24 -2.16 -20.94
N LYS A 137 0.48 -3.27 -21.01
CA LYS A 137 -0.85 -3.30 -21.66
C LYS A 137 -1.92 -2.59 -20.83
N GLY A 138 -1.69 -2.42 -19.54
CA GLY A 138 -2.66 -1.93 -18.57
C GLY A 138 -3.54 -3.04 -18.02
N ILE A 139 -3.75 -3.00 -16.70
CA ILE A 139 -4.61 -3.95 -16.00
C ILE A 139 -6.08 -3.59 -16.15
N ARG A 140 -6.95 -4.57 -15.89
CA ARG A 140 -8.40 -4.41 -15.92
C ARG A 140 -8.95 -4.37 -14.50
N LEU A 141 -9.82 -3.40 -14.22
CA LEU A 141 -10.51 -3.24 -12.96
C LEU A 141 -12.03 -3.43 -13.14
N ARG A 142 -12.67 -4.08 -12.16
CA ARG A 142 -14.14 -4.02 -12.03
C ARG A 142 -14.55 -2.86 -11.12
N TRP A 143 -15.82 -2.51 -11.11
CA TRP A 143 -16.38 -1.69 -10.05
C TRP A 143 -16.54 -2.54 -8.77
N ALA A 144 -16.11 -1.99 -7.63
CA ALA A 144 -16.32 -2.62 -6.34
C ALA A 144 -17.79 -2.49 -5.90
N ASP A 145 -18.29 -3.48 -5.17
CA ASP A 145 -19.62 -3.43 -4.57
C ASP A 145 -19.60 -2.62 -3.26
N TYR A 146 -18.53 -2.78 -2.47
CA TYR A 146 -18.32 -2.00 -1.24
C TYR A 146 -17.68 -0.64 -1.54
N ARG A 147 -18.08 0.36 -0.76
CA ARG A 147 -17.55 1.73 -0.84
C ARG A 147 -16.55 2.00 0.26
N ARG A 148 -15.64 2.94 0.03
CA ARG A 148 -14.80 3.49 1.11
C ARG A 148 -15.71 4.20 2.12
N PRO A 149 -15.51 3.96 3.44
CA PRO A 149 -16.40 4.47 4.45
C PRO A 149 -16.30 5.99 4.59
N ASP A 150 -17.37 6.61 5.04
CA ASP A 150 -17.36 7.98 5.54
C ASP A 150 -16.27 8.12 6.63
N PRO A 151 -15.45 9.18 6.60
CA PRO A 151 -14.45 9.46 7.65
C PRO A 151 -15.01 9.54 9.07
N MET A 152 -16.32 9.77 9.22
CA MET A 152 -17.02 9.73 10.51
C MET A 152 -17.50 8.31 10.89
N THR A 153 -17.46 7.36 9.95
CA THR A 153 -17.83 5.96 10.18
C THR A 153 -16.61 5.12 10.56
N ALA A 154 -15.45 5.42 9.97
CA ALA A 154 -14.22 4.67 10.19
C ALA A 154 -12.99 5.58 10.08
N PRO A 155 -11.88 5.27 10.80
CA PRO A 155 -10.66 6.09 10.79
C PRO A 155 -9.87 5.91 9.50
N SER A 156 -10.41 6.36 8.37
CA SER A 156 -9.94 6.10 7.00
C SER A 156 -8.52 6.61 6.70
N ARG A 157 -8.00 7.54 7.52
CA ARG A 157 -6.62 8.03 7.43
C ARG A 157 -5.58 7.08 8.04
N ALA A 158 -6.02 6.10 8.84
CA ALA A 158 -5.13 5.10 9.42
C ALA A 158 -4.96 3.92 8.46
N LYS A 159 -3.72 3.43 8.32
CA LYS A 159 -3.46 2.15 7.66
C LYS A 159 -3.74 1.01 8.66
N ALA A 160 -5.02 0.89 9.07
CA ALA A 160 -5.49 -0.04 10.08
C ALA A 160 -5.99 -1.35 9.46
N ALA A 161 -5.61 -2.49 10.06
CA ALA A 161 -5.95 -3.82 9.55
C ALA A 161 -7.46 -4.03 9.37
N GLY A 162 -8.27 -3.53 10.29
CA GLY A 162 -9.74 -3.65 10.24
C GLY A 162 -10.39 -2.97 9.02
N LEU A 163 -9.71 -2.01 8.39
CA LEU A 163 -10.21 -1.33 7.19
C LEU A 163 -9.95 -2.11 5.89
N TYR A 164 -9.13 -3.16 5.95
CA TYR A 164 -8.78 -3.95 4.76
C TYR A 164 -9.70 -5.14 4.50
N MET A 165 -10.66 -5.39 5.39
CA MET A 165 -11.64 -6.46 5.19
C MET A 165 -12.43 -6.28 3.88
N ILE A 166 -12.98 -5.09 3.62
CA ILE A 166 -13.70 -4.79 2.39
C ILE A 166 -12.78 -4.88 1.16
N CYS A 167 -11.52 -4.46 1.30
CA CYS A 167 -10.53 -4.57 0.22
C CYS A 167 -10.26 -6.04 -0.13
N THR A 168 -10.15 -6.92 0.86
CA THR A 168 -9.95 -8.36 0.66
C THR A 168 -11.14 -9.00 -0.05
N ILE A 169 -12.38 -8.67 0.37
CA ILE A 169 -13.61 -9.17 -0.27
C ILE A 169 -13.64 -8.76 -1.74
N GLU A 170 -13.41 -7.48 -2.03
CA GLU A 170 -13.44 -6.97 -3.40
C GLU A 170 -12.30 -7.54 -4.27
N LYS A 171 -11.12 -7.75 -3.68
CA LYS A 171 -9.99 -8.36 -4.40
C LYS A 171 -10.27 -9.82 -4.77
N HIS A 172 -10.82 -10.62 -3.85
CA HIS A 172 -11.23 -12.01 -4.15
C HIS A 172 -12.23 -12.03 -5.29
N LYS A 173 -13.30 -11.24 -5.20
CA LYS A 173 -14.32 -11.16 -6.24
C LYS A 173 -13.73 -10.72 -7.59
N SER A 174 -12.80 -9.77 -7.59
CA SER A 174 -12.11 -9.35 -8.82
C SER A 174 -11.35 -10.51 -9.47
N ILE A 175 -10.62 -11.29 -8.67
CA ILE A 175 -9.86 -12.45 -9.15
C ILE A 175 -10.82 -13.51 -9.73
N ASP A 176 -11.91 -13.81 -9.04
CA ASP A 176 -12.92 -14.81 -9.47
C ASP A 176 -13.59 -14.39 -10.78
N GLU A 177 -13.76 -13.09 -11.03
CA GLU A 177 -14.32 -12.52 -12.25
C GLU A 177 -13.28 -12.23 -13.35
N GLY A 178 -11.99 -12.56 -13.12
CA GLY A 178 -10.91 -12.40 -14.11
C GLY A 178 -10.39 -10.96 -14.26
N TYR A 179 -10.57 -10.11 -13.23
CA TYR A 179 -10.00 -8.78 -13.15
C TYR A 179 -8.77 -8.76 -12.24
N ALA A 180 -7.88 -7.81 -12.49
CA ALA A 180 -6.70 -7.64 -11.67
C ALA A 180 -7.01 -7.02 -10.29
N ASP A 181 -8.00 -6.10 -10.23
CA ASP A 181 -8.40 -5.40 -9.01
C ASP A 181 -9.82 -4.80 -9.18
N ALA A 182 -10.31 -4.09 -8.16
CA ALA A 182 -11.54 -3.32 -8.23
C ALA A 182 -11.28 -1.84 -7.94
N LEU A 183 -11.99 -0.94 -8.65
CA LEU A 183 -12.06 0.47 -8.31
C LEU A 183 -13.24 0.68 -7.35
N MET A 184 -12.95 1.26 -6.19
CA MET A 184 -13.92 1.55 -5.15
C MET A 184 -14.43 3.00 -5.29
N LEU A 185 -15.69 3.20 -5.02
CA LEU A 185 -16.27 4.52 -4.81
C LEU A 185 -16.15 4.93 -3.33
N ASP A 186 -16.24 6.21 -3.07
CA ASP A 186 -16.45 6.73 -1.73
C ASP A 186 -17.91 6.54 -1.29
N TRP A 187 -18.19 6.81 -0.03
CA TRP A 187 -19.53 6.73 0.55
C TRP A 187 -20.57 7.63 -0.14
N GLN A 188 -20.13 8.67 -0.87
CA GLN A 188 -20.99 9.56 -1.67
C GLN A 188 -21.15 9.13 -3.13
N GLY A 189 -20.53 8.02 -3.54
CA GLY A 189 -20.58 7.51 -4.92
C GLY A 189 -19.58 8.13 -5.88
N ARG A 190 -18.51 8.76 -5.38
CA ARG A 190 -17.43 9.33 -6.20
C ARG A 190 -16.26 8.35 -6.26
N VAL A 191 -15.44 8.47 -7.28
CA VAL A 191 -14.21 7.67 -7.42
C VAL A 191 -13.29 7.92 -6.22
N ALA A 192 -12.83 6.83 -5.59
CA ALA A 192 -11.92 6.88 -4.44
C ALA A 192 -10.55 6.29 -4.78
N GLU A 193 -10.40 5.00 -4.66
CA GLU A 193 -9.15 4.27 -4.89
C GLU A 193 -9.42 2.81 -5.27
N ALA A 194 -8.42 2.05 -5.70
CA ALA A 194 -8.52 0.60 -5.82
C ALA A 194 -8.38 -0.08 -4.44
N THR A 195 -8.47 -1.41 -4.37
CA THR A 195 -8.49 -2.13 -3.08
C THR A 195 -7.22 -1.93 -2.25
N GLY A 196 -6.09 -1.62 -2.86
CA GLY A 196 -4.81 -1.39 -2.18
C GLY A 196 -3.91 -0.34 -2.83
N ALA A 197 -4.46 0.51 -3.71
CA ALA A 197 -3.69 1.48 -4.50
C ALA A 197 -4.54 2.72 -4.83
N ASN A 198 -3.92 3.89 -4.85
CA ASN A 198 -4.57 5.12 -5.29
C ASN A 198 -4.68 5.17 -6.81
N VAL A 199 -5.62 5.93 -7.35
CA VAL A 199 -5.89 6.05 -8.79
C VAL A 199 -5.58 7.45 -9.31
N PHE A 200 -5.06 7.50 -10.52
CA PHE A 200 -4.81 8.71 -11.29
C PHE A 200 -5.41 8.59 -12.69
N PHE A 201 -5.81 9.72 -13.22
CA PHE A 201 -6.34 9.87 -14.58
C PHE A 201 -5.63 11.00 -15.31
N ILE A 202 -5.51 10.90 -16.62
CA ILE A 202 -4.91 11.92 -17.47
C ILE A 202 -5.94 12.41 -18.46
N LYS A 203 -6.04 13.74 -18.57
CA LYS A 203 -6.86 14.44 -19.54
C LYS A 203 -6.19 15.75 -19.94
N GLU A 204 -6.10 16.00 -21.27
CA GLU A 204 -5.57 17.25 -21.82
C GLU A 204 -4.20 17.62 -21.23
N GLY A 205 -3.32 16.63 -21.07
CA GLY A 205 -1.98 16.85 -20.53
C GLY A 205 -1.91 17.15 -19.02
N LYS A 206 -3.02 17.02 -18.29
CA LYS A 206 -3.12 17.26 -16.85
C LYS A 206 -3.34 15.94 -16.09
N LEU A 207 -2.79 15.87 -14.89
CA LEU A 207 -2.92 14.73 -13.99
C LEU A 207 -4.02 14.98 -12.97
N HIS A 208 -5.04 14.12 -12.94
CA HIS A 208 -6.15 14.18 -12.01
C HIS A 208 -6.10 13.02 -11.03
N THR A 209 -6.41 13.28 -9.75
CA THR A 209 -6.53 12.23 -8.73
C THR A 209 -7.59 12.62 -7.71
N PRO A 210 -8.31 11.63 -7.14
CA PRO A 210 -9.26 11.91 -6.06
C PRO A 210 -8.60 12.53 -4.83
N ILE A 211 -9.33 13.40 -4.12
CA ILE A 211 -8.92 13.95 -2.82
C ILE A 211 -8.90 12.81 -1.80
N ALA A 212 -7.76 12.62 -1.12
CA ALA A 212 -7.59 11.56 -0.12
C ALA A 212 -8.23 11.94 1.23
N ASP A 213 -9.55 12.04 1.28
CA ASP A 213 -10.32 12.41 2.48
C ASP A 213 -10.97 11.20 3.18
N CYS A 214 -11.30 10.13 2.46
CA CYS A 214 -11.90 8.89 2.98
C CYS A 214 -11.09 7.63 2.71
N PHE A 215 -9.86 7.79 2.26
CA PHE A 215 -8.90 6.71 2.01
C PHE A 215 -7.47 7.21 2.29
N LEU A 216 -6.50 6.32 2.16
CA LEU A 216 -5.12 6.61 2.52
C LEU A 216 -4.44 7.52 1.49
N ASP A 217 -3.84 8.63 1.94
CA ASP A 217 -2.92 9.42 1.11
C ASP A 217 -1.58 8.67 0.96
N GLY A 218 -1.46 7.91 -0.14
CA GLY A 218 -0.35 7.00 -0.37
C GLY A 218 1.00 7.69 -0.52
N ILE A 219 2.06 7.08 0.01
CA ILE A 219 3.44 7.58 -0.17
C ILE A 219 3.80 7.58 -1.66
N THR A 220 3.49 6.50 -2.39
CA THR A 220 3.66 6.45 -3.85
C THR A 220 2.83 7.51 -4.57
N ARG A 221 1.58 7.75 -4.14
CA ARG A 221 0.73 8.83 -4.66
C ARG A 221 1.43 10.19 -4.53
N ARG A 222 1.91 10.53 -3.33
CA ARG A 222 2.64 11.79 -3.07
C ARG A 222 3.91 11.92 -3.90
N THR A 223 4.64 10.81 -4.06
CA THR A 223 5.84 10.76 -4.89
C THR A 223 5.52 11.06 -6.35
N VAL A 224 4.50 10.43 -6.92
CA VAL A 224 4.08 10.66 -8.31
C VAL A 224 3.59 12.09 -8.52
N ILE A 225 2.85 12.67 -7.56
CA ILE A 225 2.46 14.10 -7.59
C ILE A 225 3.69 15.01 -7.64
N ALA A 226 4.70 14.72 -6.81
CA ALA A 226 5.94 15.50 -6.79
C ALA A 226 6.73 15.38 -8.11
N LEU A 227 6.82 14.17 -8.67
CA LEU A 227 7.46 13.91 -9.97
C LEU A 227 6.75 14.64 -11.11
N ALA A 228 5.41 14.59 -11.15
CA ALA A 228 4.60 15.30 -12.14
C ALA A 228 4.83 16.83 -12.05
N LYS A 229 4.78 17.39 -10.84
CA LYS A 229 5.07 18.82 -10.61
C LYS A 229 6.49 19.22 -11.03
N LYS A 230 7.49 18.37 -10.77
CA LYS A 230 8.88 18.60 -11.20
C LYS A 230 9.00 18.68 -12.73
N ARG A 231 8.14 17.98 -13.47
CA ARG A 231 8.04 18.04 -14.93
C ARG A 231 7.18 19.19 -15.46
N GLY A 232 6.62 20.03 -14.61
CA GLY A 232 5.69 21.08 -15.00
C GLY A 232 4.29 20.57 -15.39
N ILE A 233 3.96 19.31 -15.05
CA ILE A 233 2.62 18.75 -15.28
C ILE A 233 1.68 19.30 -14.20
N GLU A 234 0.57 19.90 -14.62
CA GLU A 234 -0.48 20.36 -13.70
C GLU A 234 -1.14 19.15 -13.03
N VAL A 235 -1.20 19.15 -11.69
CA VAL A 235 -1.84 18.12 -10.89
C VAL A 235 -3.08 18.68 -10.21
N ILE A 236 -4.23 18.06 -10.46
CA ILE A 236 -5.53 18.49 -9.96
C ILE A 236 -6.07 17.42 -9.02
N GLU A 237 -5.99 17.69 -7.72
CA GLU A 237 -6.63 16.88 -6.69
C GLU A 237 -8.08 17.33 -6.54
N ARG A 238 -9.04 16.50 -6.93
CA ARG A 238 -10.45 16.86 -6.96
C ARG A 238 -11.38 15.67 -6.76
N ARG A 239 -12.63 15.93 -6.54
CA ARG A 239 -13.67 14.90 -6.58
C ARG A 239 -13.97 14.54 -8.03
N ILE A 240 -14.10 13.25 -8.32
CA ILE A 240 -14.32 12.71 -9.67
C ILE A 240 -15.59 11.86 -9.62
N ALA A 241 -16.56 12.18 -10.48
CA ALA A 241 -17.74 11.36 -10.65
C ALA A 241 -17.44 10.17 -11.59
N PRO A 242 -18.06 8.98 -11.41
CA PRO A 242 -17.85 7.83 -12.29
C PRO A 242 -18.09 8.14 -13.77
N GLU A 243 -19.09 8.95 -14.08
CA GLU A 243 -19.47 9.30 -15.45
C GLU A 243 -18.38 10.12 -16.17
N GLU A 244 -17.54 10.82 -15.44
CA GLU A 244 -16.41 11.57 -15.98
C GLU A 244 -15.31 10.67 -16.57
N LEU A 245 -15.31 9.37 -16.22
CA LEU A 245 -14.27 8.45 -16.65
C LEU A 245 -14.20 8.32 -18.18
N SER A 246 -15.32 8.50 -18.87
CA SER A 246 -15.40 8.53 -20.33
C SER A 246 -14.58 9.66 -20.98
N GLY A 247 -14.27 10.70 -20.24
CA GLY A 247 -13.50 11.85 -20.72
C GLY A 247 -12.00 11.80 -20.43
N PHE A 248 -11.48 10.75 -19.77
CA PHE A 248 -10.07 10.58 -19.51
C PHE A 248 -9.40 9.68 -20.55
N GLU A 249 -8.18 10.01 -20.92
CA GLU A 249 -7.39 9.33 -21.96
C GLU A 249 -6.58 8.15 -21.39
N GLN A 250 -6.01 8.34 -20.20
CA GLN A 250 -5.15 7.37 -19.53
C GLN A 250 -5.55 7.24 -18.06
N CYS A 251 -5.28 6.07 -17.51
CA CYS A 251 -5.49 5.76 -16.09
C CYS A 251 -4.33 4.92 -15.57
N PHE A 252 -3.94 5.12 -14.32
CA PHE A 252 -2.98 4.25 -13.64
C PHE A 252 -3.22 4.23 -12.13
N LEU A 253 -2.73 3.18 -11.50
CA LEU A 253 -2.72 3.01 -10.04
C LEU A 253 -1.34 3.31 -9.46
N THR A 254 -1.31 3.70 -8.17
CA THR A 254 -0.07 3.89 -7.41
C THR A 254 -0.13 3.25 -6.04
N GLY A 255 0.92 2.53 -5.68
CA GLY A 255 1.06 1.91 -4.35
C GLY A 255 2.41 1.23 -4.20
N SER A 256 2.86 0.97 -2.97
CA SER A 256 4.17 0.33 -2.74
C SER A 256 4.30 -1.01 -3.44
N ALA A 257 3.26 -1.84 -3.45
CA ALA A 257 3.26 -3.12 -4.16
C ALA A 257 3.02 -2.98 -5.67
N ALA A 258 2.16 -2.03 -6.07
CA ALA A 258 1.78 -1.80 -7.46
C ALA A 258 2.77 -0.87 -8.20
N GLU A 259 3.60 -0.13 -7.45
CA GLU A 259 4.44 0.95 -8.00
C GLU A 259 3.57 1.95 -8.79
N VAL A 260 3.85 2.16 -10.07
CA VAL A 260 2.97 2.85 -11.01
C VAL A 260 2.50 1.82 -12.03
N THR A 261 1.21 1.48 -12.01
CA THR A 261 0.63 0.43 -12.86
C THR A 261 -0.47 0.99 -13.75
N PRO A 262 -0.29 0.98 -15.09
CA PRO A 262 -1.31 1.42 -16.03
C PRO A 262 -2.60 0.62 -15.92
N VAL A 263 -3.73 1.27 -16.17
CA VAL A 263 -5.07 0.67 -16.24
C VAL A 263 -5.61 0.85 -17.64
N SER A 264 -6.11 -0.22 -18.25
CA SER A 264 -6.73 -0.20 -19.59
C SER A 264 -8.25 -0.25 -19.55
N GLU A 265 -8.83 -0.71 -18.43
CA GLU A 265 -10.28 -0.90 -18.32
C GLU A 265 -10.77 -0.68 -16.89
N ILE A 266 -11.88 0.03 -16.74
CA ILE A 266 -12.67 0.10 -15.51
C ILE A 266 -14.14 -0.08 -15.89
N GLY A 267 -14.68 -1.27 -15.63
CA GLY A 267 -16.04 -1.59 -16.09
C GLY A 267 -16.19 -1.37 -17.59
N GLU A 268 -17.10 -0.47 -17.97
CA GLU A 268 -17.35 -0.08 -19.36
C GLU A 268 -16.34 0.91 -19.94
N TYR A 269 -15.54 1.58 -19.11
CA TYR A 269 -14.59 2.60 -19.54
C TYR A 269 -13.28 2.00 -20.02
N ARG A 270 -12.70 2.60 -21.06
CA ARG A 270 -11.44 2.15 -21.69
C ARG A 270 -10.42 3.26 -21.68
N PHE A 271 -9.17 2.91 -21.38
CA PHE A 271 -8.02 3.81 -21.31
C PHE A 271 -6.86 3.23 -22.10
N THR A 272 -6.08 4.09 -22.71
CA THR A 272 -4.87 3.68 -23.45
C THR A 272 -3.65 4.13 -22.67
N PRO A 273 -2.81 3.20 -22.14
CA PRO A 273 -1.55 3.58 -21.50
C PRO A 273 -0.67 4.37 -22.48
N GLY A 274 -0.46 5.65 -22.20
CA GLY A 274 0.24 6.59 -23.09
C GLY A 274 1.54 7.10 -22.51
N GLU A 275 2.15 8.05 -23.20
CA GLU A 275 3.50 8.55 -22.90
C GLU A 275 3.63 9.18 -21.50
N MET A 276 2.61 9.91 -21.02
CA MET A 276 2.69 10.49 -19.68
C MET A 276 2.72 9.42 -18.59
N THR A 277 1.90 8.38 -18.71
CA THR A 277 1.94 7.24 -17.79
C THR A 277 3.30 6.55 -17.82
N LYS A 278 3.86 6.27 -19.00
CA LYS A 278 5.19 5.63 -19.15
C LYS A 278 6.29 6.50 -18.56
N THR A 279 6.24 7.81 -18.80
CA THR A 279 7.20 8.78 -18.24
C THR A 279 7.18 8.77 -16.70
N LEU A 280 6.01 8.83 -16.09
CA LEU A 280 5.88 8.79 -14.63
C LEU A 280 6.29 7.43 -14.04
N MET A 281 6.05 6.33 -14.75
CA MET A 281 6.58 5.00 -14.40
C MET A 281 8.10 4.98 -14.37
N ALA A 282 8.74 5.50 -15.44
CA ALA A 282 10.19 5.56 -15.56
C ALA A 282 10.82 6.45 -14.47
N ASP A 283 10.25 7.64 -14.24
CA ASP A 283 10.70 8.54 -13.19
C ASP A 283 10.58 7.93 -11.79
N TYR A 284 9.49 7.24 -11.51
CA TYR A 284 9.31 6.54 -10.24
C TYR A 284 10.37 5.44 -10.09
N SER A 285 10.56 4.61 -11.09
CA SER A 285 11.57 3.55 -11.08
C SER A 285 12.99 4.10 -10.89
N ALA A 286 13.35 5.17 -11.61
CA ALA A 286 14.66 5.84 -11.46
C ALA A 286 14.84 6.44 -10.05
N GLY A 287 13.76 7.00 -9.48
CA GLY A 287 13.79 7.58 -8.13
C GLY A 287 13.87 6.56 -7.00
N THR A 288 13.40 5.33 -7.24
CA THR A 288 13.47 4.24 -6.25
C THR A 288 14.78 3.45 -6.31
N ARG A 289 15.49 3.49 -7.45
CA ARG A 289 16.76 2.78 -7.71
C ARG A 289 17.89 3.75 -8.12
N PRO A 290 18.32 4.67 -7.24
CA PRO A 290 19.29 5.69 -7.64
C PRO A 290 20.66 5.13 -8.06
N LYS A 291 21.01 3.92 -7.62
CA LYS A 291 22.29 3.28 -7.97
C LYS A 291 22.33 2.76 -9.41
N HIS A 292 21.18 2.42 -9.99
CA HIS A 292 21.11 1.96 -11.39
C HIS A 292 20.98 3.10 -12.41
N ALA A 293 20.43 4.24 -12.01
CA ALA A 293 20.31 5.41 -12.87
C ALA A 293 21.66 6.09 -13.21
N ALA A 294 22.73 5.75 -12.47
CA ALA A 294 24.08 6.29 -12.69
C ALA A 294 24.95 5.42 -13.63
N ALA A 295 24.42 4.30 -14.14
CA ALA A 295 25.16 3.34 -14.97
C ALA A 295 24.76 3.39 -16.47
N GLU A 296 23.84 4.27 -16.86
CA GLU A 296 23.47 4.60 -18.25
C GLU A 296 24.05 5.98 -18.65
#